data_c2149cf1b4781661633d6102a42aa8a4
#
_entry.id   c2149cf1b4781661633d6102a42aa8a4
#
_cell.length_a   1.000
_cell.length_b   1.000
_cell.length_c   1.000
_cell.angle_alpha   90.00
_cell.angle_beta   90.00
_cell.angle_gamma   90.00
#
_symmetry.space_group_name_H-M   'P 1'
#
loop_
_entity.id
_entity.type
_entity.pdbx_description
1 polymer ?
#
loop_
_entity_poly.entity_id
_entity_poly.type
_entity_poly.pdbx_seq_one_letter_code
_entity_poly.pdbx_strand_id
1 'polypeptide(L)'
;MDFSIRNTQFTTTNGIRELHLPDTMPISYIGVAINTGTRDELPDESGMAHFVEHLLFKGTKHRRAWHIINWLESIGGQLDAYTTKEETYIYATVPTEYTERAISLLADIVLNSTFPENEIEKERDVVLDEIQSYNDSPSELIYDEFEELLFPHDPIGRNILGTEQSLETFNSERIQAFVRRNYTPDRMVVFAMGNIKFEWLVKKVEKYFTIPTLGGRAVGGGGSFLIPHSSFLIRQKPQNYTPAHRITPRDTYQAHCIIGNRCLPMTSHERLTMLLLNNILGGPNMSSRLNLALRERNGLCYTIESNVTNYTDTGVWNIYFGCDPRNLAKAKRLCMQQLDILCTTPLNNNQLTTAKRQLRGQVLIGNQNKENLILGLSKAHLHGLELKTDNEHFQFIDSLTPTDLQSLAQRIFNPDQLSTLIYTE
;
A
#
# COMPACT_ATOMS: atom_id res chain seq x y z
N MET A 1 -15.06 21.53 0.03
CA MET A 1 -13.84 22.33 0.25
C MET A 1 -13.01 22.19 -1.00
N ASP A 2 -12.69 23.29 -1.63
CA ASP A 2 -11.82 23.28 -2.81
C ASP A 2 -10.39 23.15 -2.28
N PHE A 3 -9.96 21.90 -2.06
CA PHE A 3 -8.54 21.63 -1.87
C PHE A 3 -7.87 21.86 -3.22
N SER A 4 -7.59 23.12 -3.54
CA SER A 4 -6.54 23.41 -4.50
C SER A 4 -5.28 22.81 -3.89
N ILE A 5 -4.96 21.58 -4.29
CA ILE A 5 -3.69 20.93 -3.96
C ILE A 5 -2.62 21.84 -4.60
N ARG A 6 -2.25 22.91 -3.93
CA ARG A 6 -1.00 23.61 -4.20
C ARG A 6 0.08 22.73 -3.63
N ASN A 7 0.30 21.61 -4.31
CA ASN A 7 1.39 20.71 -4.02
C ASN A 7 2.67 21.48 -4.24
N THR A 8 3.31 21.81 -3.16
CA THR A 8 4.66 22.33 -3.27
C THR A 8 5.57 21.11 -3.33
N GLN A 9 6.10 20.85 -4.52
CA GLN A 9 7.01 19.76 -4.81
C GLN A 9 8.41 20.36 -5.02
N PHE A 10 9.41 19.71 -4.47
CA PHE A 10 10.79 20.11 -4.60
C PHE A 10 11.68 18.86 -4.70
N THR A 11 12.85 19.01 -5.28
CA THR A 11 13.90 17.99 -5.24
C THR A 11 15.14 18.62 -4.63
N THR A 12 15.62 18.04 -3.54
CA THR A 12 16.83 18.49 -2.86
C THR A 12 18.07 18.34 -3.73
N THR A 13 19.16 18.97 -3.34
CA THR A 13 20.44 18.89 -4.06
C THR A 13 21.01 17.48 -4.14
N ASN A 14 20.63 16.58 -3.24
CA ASN A 14 21.04 15.17 -3.22
C ASN A 14 20.05 14.22 -3.90
N GLY A 15 18.94 14.74 -4.45
CA GLY A 15 17.99 13.96 -5.24
C GLY A 15 16.75 13.45 -4.49
N ILE A 16 16.61 13.71 -3.19
CA ILE A 16 15.39 13.38 -2.44
C ILE A 16 14.26 14.31 -2.91
N ARG A 17 13.10 13.71 -3.19
CA ARG A 17 11.90 14.47 -3.55
C ARG A 17 11.13 14.86 -2.29
N GLU A 18 10.49 16.01 -2.34
CA GLU A 18 9.65 16.50 -1.24
C GLU A 18 8.23 16.76 -1.71
N LEU A 19 7.27 16.42 -0.86
CA LEU A 19 5.85 16.70 -1.04
C LEU A 19 5.34 17.42 0.20
N HIS A 20 4.77 18.63 0.02
CA HIS A 20 4.14 19.37 1.11
C HIS A 20 2.68 19.66 0.81
N LEU A 21 1.80 19.30 1.75
CA LEU A 21 0.40 19.69 1.74
C LEU A 21 0.12 20.63 2.91
N PRO A 22 -0.06 21.95 2.65
CA PRO A 22 -0.33 22.92 3.72
C PRO A 22 -1.72 22.67 4.33
N ASP A 23 -1.77 22.69 5.66
CA ASP A 23 -3.00 22.62 6.45
C ASP A 23 -2.89 23.59 7.64
N THR A 24 -4.01 23.94 8.26
CA THR A 24 -4.06 24.84 9.41
C THR A 24 -4.15 24.12 10.76
N MET A 25 -4.08 22.81 10.76
CA MET A 25 -4.17 21.99 11.97
C MET A 25 -2.99 22.25 12.93
N PRO A 26 -3.20 22.05 14.24
CA PRO A 26 -2.13 22.19 15.24
C PRO A 26 -1.18 20.99 15.27
N ILE A 27 -1.41 19.97 14.42
CA ILE A 27 -0.58 18.78 14.28
C ILE A 27 0.03 18.71 12.88
N SER A 28 1.16 18.04 12.79
CA SER A 28 1.85 17.77 11.53
C SER A 28 2.03 16.28 11.35
N TYR A 29 1.73 15.81 10.14
CA TYR A 29 2.10 14.48 9.64
C TYR A 29 3.36 14.66 8.82
N ILE A 30 4.39 13.90 9.11
CA ILE A 30 5.65 13.97 8.39
C ILE A 30 6.26 12.59 8.26
N GLY A 31 6.84 12.26 7.11
CA GLY A 31 7.43 10.94 6.91
C GLY A 31 8.34 10.86 5.70
N VAL A 32 8.88 9.67 5.56
CA VAL A 32 9.69 9.26 4.41
C VAL A 32 9.01 8.05 3.77
N ALA A 33 8.66 8.17 2.51
CA ALA A 33 8.23 7.07 1.67
C ALA A 33 9.43 6.60 0.83
N ILE A 34 9.71 5.32 0.86
CA ILE A 34 10.83 4.71 0.14
C ILE A 34 10.25 3.75 -0.90
N ASN A 35 10.63 3.92 -2.17
CA ASN A 35 10.22 3.04 -3.27
C ASN A 35 10.99 1.71 -3.21
N THR A 36 10.74 0.96 -2.14
CA THR A 36 11.33 -0.33 -1.84
C THR A 36 10.38 -1.10 -0.95
N GLY A 37 10.08 -2.32 -1.32
CA GLY A 37 9.29 -3.27 -0.55
C GLY A 37 9.76 -4.68 -0.80
N THR A 38 8.95 -5.68 -0.45
CA THR A 38 9.33 -7.09 -0.58
C THR A 38 9.53 -7.53 -2.02
N ARG A 39 8.94 -6.81 -2.98
CA ARG A 39 9.16 -7.04 -4.41
C ARG A 39 10.60 -6.75 -4.86
N ASP A 40 11.35 -5.93 -4.11
CA ASP A 40 12.73 -5.52 -4.43
C ASP A 40 13.79 -6.41 -3.75
N GLU A 41 13.37 -7.44 -3.05
CA GLU A 41 14.22 -8.44 -2.41
C GLU A 41 14.83 -9.40 -3.43
N LEU A 42 16.07 -9.79 -3.21
CA LEU A 42 16.69 -10.88 -3.94
C LEU A 42 16.02 -12.22 -3.55
N PRO A 43 16.19 -13.29 -4.34
CA PRO A 43 15.56 -14.58 -4.07
C PRO A 43 15.85 -15.16 -2.67
N ASP A 44 17.00 -14.85 -2.09
CA ASP A 44 17.44 -15.29 -0.76
C ASP A 44 17.22 -14.25 0.35
N GLU A 45 16.45 -13.17 0.06
CA GLU A 45 16.14 -12.09 0.98
C GLU A 45 14.66 -12.03 1.38
N SER A 46 13.89 -13.10 1.17
CA SER A 46 12.43 -13.07 1.44
C SER A 46 12.15 -12.63 2.88
N GLY A 47 11.37 -11.54 3.06
CA GLY A 47 11.06 -10.92 4.35
C GLY A 47 12.06 -9.84 4.81
N MET A 48 13.11 -9.56 4.04
CA MET A 48 14.16 -8.61 4.43
C MET A 48 13.61 -7.18 4.58
N ALA A 49 12.72 -6.75 3.69
CA ALA A 49 12.17 -5.39 3.74
C ALA A 49 11.36 -5.15 5.02
N HIS A 50 10.54 -6.11 5.42
CA HIS A 50 9.76 -6.08 6.65
C HIS A 50 10.68 -6.18 7.88
N PHE A 51 11.64 -7.07 7.84
CA PHE A 51 12.60 -7.24 8.95
C PHE A 51 13.45 -5.98 9.17
N VAL A 52 13.83 -5.28 8.10
CA VAL A 52 14.50 -3.97 8.18
C VAL A 52 13.61 -2.96 8.88
N GLU A 53 12.32 -2.91 8.57
CA GLU A 53 11.38 -2.00 9.23
C GLU A 53 11.39 -2.16 10.74
N HIS A 54 11.28 -3.38 11.27
CA HIS A 54 11.37 -3.68 12.71
C HIS A 54 12.68 -3.16 13.32
N LEU A 55 13.78 -3.31 12.60
CA LEU A 55 15.12 -2.95 13.08
C LEU A 55 15.43 -1.45 12.99
N LEU A 56 14.68 -0.66 12.20
CA LEU A 56 14.91 0.78 12.11
C LEU A 56 14.79 1.50 13.45
N PHE A 57 14.01 0.94 14.39
CA PHE A 57 13.79 1.53 15.72
C PHE A 57 14.73 1.00 16.79
N LYS A 58 15.67 0.09 16.45
CA LYS A 58 16.53 -0.61 17.41
C LYS A 58 17.89 0.04 17.63
N GLY A 59 18.18 1.13 16.98
CA GLY A 59 19.37 1.95 17.22
C GLY A 59 19.96 2.56 15.96
N THR A 60 20.46 3.77 16.14
CA THR A 60 21.21 4.52 15.12
C THR A 60 22.63 4.82 15.64
N LYS A 61 23.45 5.43 14.79
CA LYS A 61 24.77 5.96 15.21
C LYS A 61 24.66 7.00 16.33
N HIS A 62 23.51 7.66 16.48
CA HIS A 62 23.33 8.79 17.39
C HIS A 62 22.38 8.48 18.55
N ARG A 63 21.50 7.47 18.41
CA ARG A 63 20.43 7.16 19.37
C ARG A 63 20.31 5.67 19.63
N ARG A 64 20.17 5.28 20.90
CA ARG A 64 19.78 3.92 21.27
C ARG A 64 18.26 3.75 21.06
N ALA A 65 17.76 2.52 20.98
CA ALA A 65 16.36 2.18 20.77
C ALA A 65 15.40 2.98 21.69
N TRP A 66 15.68 2.98 23.00
CA TRP A 66 14.86 3.75 23.96
C TRP A 66 14.80 5.25 23.65
N HIS A 67 15.89 5.85 23.18
CA HIS A 67 15.91 7.26 22.81
C HIS A 67 15.11 7.53 21.54
N ILE A 68 15.06 6.59 20.61
CA ILE A 68 14.27 6.70 19.37
C ILE A 68 12.80 6.76 19.74
N ILE A 69 12.31 5.79 20.52
CA ILE A 69 10.90 5.70 20.93
C ILE A 69 10.52 6.93 21.75
N ASN A 70 11.26 7.21 22.81
CA ASN A 70 10.93 8.32 23.72
C ASN A 70 11.11 9.72 23.10
N TRP A 71 11.80 9.81 21.95
CA TRP A 71 12.06 11.10 21.31
C TRP A 71 10.79 11.83 20.91
N LEU A 72 9.79 11.13 20.40
CA LEU A 72 8.50 11.70 20.04
C LEU A 72 7.42 11.46 21.10
N GLU A 73 7.41 10.31 21.77
CA GLU A 73 6.41 10.01 22.80
C GLU A 73 6.45 11.01 23.97
N SER A 74 7.64 11.49 24.36
CA SER A 74 7.80 12.50 25.44
C SER A 74 7.13 13.84 25.15
N ILE A 75 6.72 14.10 23.91
CA ILE A 75 6.02 15.30 23.47
C ILE A 75 4.59 15.00 22.99
N GLY A 76 4.08 13.78 23.22
CA GLY A 76 2.78 13.32 22.76
C GLY A 76 2.73 13.01 21.27
N GLY A 77 3.88 12.84 20.60
CA GLY A 77 3.96 12.41 19.21
C GLY A 77 3.90 10.89 19.06
N GLN A 78 3.58 10.45 17.86
CA GLN A 78 3.53 9.04 17.45
C GLN A 78 4.55 8.81 16.34
N LEU A 79 5.13 7.62 16.31
CA LEU A 79 6.08 7.16 15.30
C LEU A 79 5.63 5.80 14.81
N ASP A 80 5.42 5.66 13.52
CA ASP A 80 4.92 4.45 12.89
C ASP A 80 5.73 4.12 11.63
N ALA A 81 5.68 2.84 11.23
CA ALA A 81 6.19 2.37 9.95
C ALA A 81 5.32 1.24 9.41
N TYR A 82 5.38 1.02 8.12
CA TYR A 82 4.84 -0.17 7.48
C TYR A 82 5.54 -0.45 6.15
N THR A 83 5.60 -1.73 5.82
CA THR A 83 6.16 -2.25 4.57
C THR A 83 5.06 -2.90 3.74
N THR A 84 5.09 -2.62 2.43
CA THR A 84 4.24 -3.26 1.43
C THR A 84 5.08 -4.04 0.43
N LYS A 85 4.46 -4.56 -0.61
CA LYS A 85 5.19 -5.21 -1.72
C LYS A 85 6.14 -4.23 -2.45
N GLU A 86 5.81 -2.94 -2.52
CA GLU A 86 6.55 -1.96 -3.33
C GLU A 86 7.06 -0.74 -2.57
N GLU A 87 6.58 -0.49 -1.35
CA GLU A 87 6.94 0.69 -0.57
C GLU A 87 7.24 0.35 0.88
N THR A 88 8.13 1.13 1.50
CA THR A 88 8.31 1.22 2.95
C THR A 88 8.06 2.66 3.39
N TYR A 89 7.26 2.83 4.43
CA TYR A 89 6.92 4.12 5.04
C TYR A 89 7.47 4.18 6.45
N ILE A 90 8.08 5.31 6.81
CA ILE A 90 8.44 5.66 8.18
C ILE A 90 7.90 7.07 8.42
N TYR A 91 6.99 7.25 9.35
CA TYR A 91 6.33 8.53 9.54
C TYR A 91 6.00 8.82 10.99
N ALA A 92 5.72 10.08 11.25
CA ALA A 92 5.40 10.57 12.57
C ALA A 92 4.24 11.57 12.53
N THR A 93 3.43 11.54 13.60
CA THR A 93 2.39 12.52 13.88
C THR A 93 2.78 13.29 15.14
N VAL A 94 2.95 14.60 15.03
CA VAL A 94 3.43 15.44 16.14
C VAL A 94 2.68 16.76 16.23
N PRO A 95 2.61 17.43 17.41
CA PRO A 95 2.24 18.83 17.46
C PRO A 95 3.19 19.65 16.57
N THR A 96 2.64 20.63 15.83
CA THR A 96 3.35 21.34 14.76
C THR A 96 4.65 22.02 15.23
N GLU A 97 4.71 22.48 16.45
CA GLU A 97 5.92 23.09 17.05
C GLU A 97 7.11 22.10 17.13
N TYR A 98 6.85 20.79 17.12
CA TYR A 98 7.88 19.74 17.19
C TYR A 98 8.21 19.10 15.83
N THR A 99 7.75 19.67 14.72
CA THR A 99 8.01 19.12 13.38
C THR A 99 9.50 18.95 13.07
N GLU A 100 10.37 19.91 13.47
CA GLU A 100 11.82 19.77 13.28
C GLU A 100 12.39 18.58 14.04
N ARG A 101 11.85 18.29 15.23
CA ARG A 101 12.26 17.16 16.06
C ARG A 101 11.94 15.84 15.35
N ALA A 102 10.75 15.73 14.71
CA ALA A 102 10.37 14.59 13.92
C ALA A 102 11.26 14.42 12.67
N ILE A 103 11.52 15.49 11.91
CA ILE A 103 12.42 15.46 10.74
C ILE A 103 13.81 14.95 11.13
N SER A 104 14.35 15.45 12.24
CA SER A 104 15.67 15.03 12.74
C SER A 104 15.72 13.56 13.11
N LEU A 105 14.64 13.02 13.68
CA LEU A 105 14.54 11.61 14.04
C LEU A 105 14.41 10.73 12.80
N LEU A 106 13.49 11.07 11.90
CA LEU A 106 13.26 10.31 10.67
C LEU A 106 14.51 10.21 9.80
N ALA A 107 15.23 11.32 9.66
CA ALA A 107 16.51 11.33 8.96
C ALA A 107 17.55 10.42 9.62
N ASP A 108 17.63 10.43 10.95
CA ASP A 108 18.57 9.59 11.68
C ASP A 108 18.24 8.10 11.56
N ILE A 109 16.95 7.75 11.66
CA ILE A 109 16.47 6.38 11.47
C ILE A 109 16.80 5.88 10.06
N VAL A 110 16.44 6.67 9.03
CA VAL A 110 16.60 6.23 7.63
C VAL A 110 18.07 6.16 7.20
N LEU A 111 18.91 7.09 7.67
CA LEU A 111 20.29 7.23 7.18
C LEU A 111 21.36 6.61 8.07
N ASN A 112 21.07 6.41 9.35
CA ASN A 112 22.09 6.09 10.35
C ASN A 112 21.77 4.84 11.19
N SER A 113 20.75 4.06 10.86
CA SER A 113 20.48 2.80 11.56
C SER A 113 21.67 1.85 11.50
N THR A 114 21.96 1.18 12.61
CA THR A 114 23.20 0.39 12.78
C THR A 114 22.96 -1.11 12.75
N PHE A 115 21.74 -1.57 12.98
CA PHE A 115 21.33 -2.97 12.97
C PHE A 115 22.23 -3.87 13.83
N PRO A 116 22.25 -3.68 15.18
CA PRO A 116 23.10 -4.46 16.07
C PRO A 116 22.69 -5.93 16.10
N GLU A 117 23.64 -6.87 16.10
CA GLU A 117 23.36 -8.32 16.07
C GLU A 117 22.46 -8.78 17.23
N ASN A 118 22.67 -8.26 18.43
CA ASN A 118 21.83 -8.59 19.58
C ASN A 118 20.37 -8.12 19.44
N GLU A 119 20.11 -7.08 18.68
CA GLU A 119 18.73 -6.65 18.38
C GLU A 119 18.14 -7.47 17.21
N ILE A 120 18.96 -7.88 16.24
CA ILE A 120 18.57 -8.78 15.17
C ILE A 120 18.08 -10.12 15.74
N GLU A 121 18.82 -10.71 16.69
CA GLU A 121 18.43 -11.96 17.36
C GLU A 121 17.07 -11.84 18.05
N LYS A 122 16.83 -10.75 18.79
CA LYS A 122 15.56 -10.50 19.47
C LYS A 122 14.40 -10.30 18.50
N GLU A 123 14.61 -9.49 17.45
CA GLU A 123 13.56 -9.22 16.48
C GLU A 123 13.25 -10.43 15.60
N ARG A 124 14.20 -11.32 15.39
CA ARG A 124 13.94 -12.61 14.74
C ARG A 124 12.89 -13.40 15.47
N ASP A 125 12.99 -13.52 16.79
CA ASP A 125 11.98 -14.21 17.59
C ASP A 125 10.61 -13.53 17.50
N VAL A 126 10.57 -12.19 17.54
CA VAL A 126 9.34 -11.41 17.39
C VAL A 126 8.68 -11.64 16.03
N VAL A 127 9.45 -11.60 14.93
CA VAL A 127 8.89 -11.82 13.58
C VAL A 127 8.52 -13.30 13.37
N LEU A 128 9.21 -14.25 13.98
CA LEU A 128 8.79 -15.66 13.97
C LEU A 128 7.44 -15.84 14.68
N ASP A 129 7.22 -15.19 15.81
CA ASP A 129 5.93 -15.19 16.51
C ASP A 129 4.83 -14.54 15.65
N GLU A 130 5.18 -13.47 14.94
CA GLU A 130 4.24 -12.82 13.99
C GLU A 130 3.88 -13.74 12.83
N ILE A 131 4.84 -14.43 12.23
CA ILE A 131 4.59 -15.43 11.17
C ILE A 131 3.64 -16.53 11.69
N GLN A 132 3.84 -17.02 12.90
CA GLN A 132 2.97 -18.03 13.49
C GLN A 132 1.56 -17.49 13.72
N SER A 133 1.43 -16.31 14.31
CA SER A 133 0.14 -15.64 14.52
C SER A 133 -0.62 -15.42 13.22
N TYR A 134 0.10 -15.03 12.16
CA TYR A 134 -0.46 -14.84 10.83
C TYR A 134 -0.93 -16.16 10.20
N ASN A 135 -0.15 -17.23 10.36
CA ASN A 135 -0.52 -18.58 9.90
C ASN A 135 -1.76 -19.13 10.63
N ASP A 136 -2.00 -18.70 11.88
CA ASP A 136 -3.16 -19.04 12.68
C ASP A 136 -4.39 -18.19 12.35
N SER A 137 -4.28 -17.21 11.44
CA SER A 137 -5.37 -16.36 10.95
C SER A 137 -5.73 -16.67 9.49
N PRO A 138 -6.59 -17.68 9.22
CA PRO A 138 -6.93 -18.09 7.85
C PRO A 138 -7.53 -16.95 7.01
N SER A 139 -8.21 -16.00 7.64
CA SER A 139 -8.82 -14.84 6.99
C SER A 139 -7.79 -13.82 6.50
N GLU A 140 -6.59 -13.79 7.06
CA GLU A 140 -5.48 -12.94 6.64
C GLU A 140 -4.56 -13.68 5.67
N LEU A 141 -4.11 -14.87 6.06
CA LEU A 141 -3.20 -15.69 5.27
C LEU A 141 -3.71 -15.98 3.85
N ILE A 142 -5.02 -16.15 3.67
CA ILE A 142 -5.61 -16.46 2.37
C ILE A 142 -5.32 -15.40 1.30
N TYR A 143 -5.11 -14.15 1.68
CA TYR A 143 -4.77 -13.07 0.73
C TYR A 143 -3.35 -13.23 0.18
N ASP A 144 -2.38 -13.53 1.04
CA ASP A 144 -0.99 -13.73 0.61
C ASP A 144 -0.85 -15.02 -0.23
N GLU A 145 -1.45 -16.13 0.20
CA GLU A 145 -1.44 -17.36 -0.60
C GLU A 145 -2.20 -17.19 -1.93
N PHE A 146 -3.19 -16.29 -1.98
CA PHE A 146 -3.87 -15.97 -3.22
C PHE A 146 -3.00 -15.10 -4.13
N GLU A 147 -2.24 -14.15 -3.58
CA GLU A 147 -1.27 -13.39 -4.38
C GLU A 147 -0.15 -14.30 -4.92
N GLU A 148 0.33 -15.27 -4.13
CA GLU A 148 1.26 -16.30 -4.61
C GLU A 148 0.66 -17.11 -5.77
N LEU A 149 -0.62 -17.46 -5.68
CA LEU A 149 -1.34 -18.17 -6.74
C LEU A 149 -1.46 -17.34 -8.03
N LEU A 150 -1.66 -16.02 -7.90
CA LEU A 150 -1.75 -15.10 -9.04
C LEU A 150 -0.37 -14.80 -9.65
N PHE A 151 0.69 -14.81 -8.84
CA PHE A 151 2.05 -14.41 -9.22
C PHE A 151 3.08 -15.50 -8.88
N PRO A 152 2.90 -16.74 -9.40
CA PRO A 152 3.82 -17.82 -9.11
C PRO A 152 5.22 -17.46 -9.60
N HIS A 153 6.22 -17.63 -8.73
CA HIS A 153 7.64 -17.33 -9.02
C HIS A 153 7.97 -15.85 -9.26
N ASP A 154 7.02 -14.94 -9.04
CA ASP A 154 7.25 -13.50 -9.10
C ASP A 154 7.43 -12.94 -7.67
N PRO A 155 8.31 -11.93 -7.47
CA PRO A 155 8.48 -11.32 -6.15
C PRO A 155 7.20 -10.74 -5.53
N ILE A 156 6.20 -10.34 -6.32
CA ILE A 156 4.89 -9.88 -5.80
C ILE A 156 4.19 -10.99 -5.01
N GLY A 157 4.29 -12.24 -5.46
CA GLY A 157 3.64 -13.38 -4.80
C GLY A 157 4.30 -13.82 -3.49
N ARG A 158 5.47 -13.29 -3.11
CA ARG A 158 6.14 -13.66 -1.86
C ARG A 158 5.40 -13.09 -0.66
N ASN A 159 5.38 -13.83 0.46
CA ASN A 159 4.86 -13.31 1.72
C ASN A 159 5.74 -12.14 2.20
N ILE A 160 5.11 -11.08 2.74
CA ILE A 160 5.82 -9.89 3.25
C ILE A 160 6.69 -10.25 4.46
N LEU A 161 6.23 -11.15 5.31
CA LEU A 161 6.94 -11.57 6.52
C LEU A 161 8.17 -12.46 6.22
N GLY A 162 8.27 -13.02 5.02
CA GLY A 162 9.30 -13.99 4.68
C GLY A 162 8.99 -15.39 5.20
N THR A 163 10.04 -16.14 5.49
CA THR A 163 9.97 -17.52 6.02
C THR A 163 10.95 -17.71 7.17
N GLU A 164 10.71 -18.69 8.04
CA GLU A 164 11.65 -19.05 9.12
C GLU A 164 13.07 -19.25 8.57
N GLN A 165 13.22 -19.99 7.46
CA GLN A 165 14.51 -20.26 6.82
C GLN A 165 15.21 -19.00 6.31
N SER A 166 14.47 -18.03 5.76
CA SER A 166 15.06 -16.78 5.30
C SER A 166 15.54 -15.92 6.47
N LEU A 167 14.73 -15.81 7.53
CA LEU A 167 15.04 -15.02 8.72
C LEU A 167 16.30 -15.51 9.44
N GLU A 168 16.55 -16.83 9.50
CA GLU A 168 17.76 -17.41 10.07
C GLU A 168 19.04 -16.91 9.40
N THR A 169 18.98 -16.53 8.14
CA THR A 169 20.15 -16.06 7.37
C THR A 169 20.47 -14.59 7.56
N PHE A 170 19.58 -13.80 8.19
CA PHE A 170 19.72 -12.37 8.31
C PHE A 170 20.71 -11.99 9.41
N ASN A 171 21.67 -11.15 9.07
CA ASN A 171 22.67 -10.57 9.95
C ASN A 171 22.90 -9.09 9.57
N SER A 172 23.65 -8.37 10.38
CA SER A 172 23.91 -6.95 10.20
C SER A 172 24.50 -6.62 8.82
N GLU A 173 25.37 -7.45 8.29
CA GLU A 173 26.01 -7.24 7.00
C GLU A 173 25.00 -7.32 5.83
N ARG A 174 24.14 -8.35 5.81
CA ARG A 174 23.10 -8.55 4.80
C ARG A 174 22.05 -7.45 4.86
N ILE A 175 21.60 -7.09 6.06
CA ILE A 175 20.65 -6.00 6.29
C ILE A 175 21.21 -4.67 5.79
N GLN A 176 22.45 -4.35 6.14
CA GLN A 176 23.12 -3.14 5.65
C GLN A 176 23.32 -3.16 4.13
N ALA A 177 23.56 -4.32 3.53
CA ALA A 177 23.68 -4.46 2.08
C ALA A 177 22.33 -4.17 1.41
N PHE A 178 21.23 -4.69 1.93
CA PHE A 178 19.87 -4.40 1.47
C PHE A 178 19.55 -2.90 1.56
N VAL A 179 19.82 -2.28 2.73
CA VAL A 179 19.56 -0.84 2.95
C VAL A 179 20.42 0.01 2.01
N ARG A 180 21.71 -0.25 1.87
CA ARG A 180 22.58 0.49 0.94
C ARG A 180 22.12 0.41 -0.53
N ARG A 181 21.59 -0.74 -0.94
CA ARG A 181 21.11 -0.97 -2.30
C ARG A 181 19.77 -0.25 -2.56
N ASN A 182 18.90 -0.19 -1.58
CA ASN A 182 17.51 0.18 -1.76
C ASN A 182 17.14 1.57 -1.19
N TYR A 183 17.79 2.03 -0.12
CA TYR A 183 17.48 3.30 0.53
C TYR A 183 18.33 4.43 -0.05
N THR A 184 18.11 4.70 -1.34
CA THR A 184 18.85 5.73 -2.09
C THR A 184 18.00 7.00 -2.25
N PRO A 185 18.61 8.19 -2.36
CA PRO A 185 17.89 9.47 -2.42
C PRO A 185 16.82 9.52 -3.53
N ASP A 186 17.12 8.99 -4.69
CA ASP A 186 16.24 8.96 -5.85
C ASP A 186 15.01 8.05 -5.65
N ARG A 187 15.07 7.14 -4.66
CA ARG A 187 13.95 6.29 -4.24
C ARG A 187 13.14 6.86 -3.08
N MET A 188 13.48 8.06 -2.58
CA MET A 188 12.85 8.64 -1.39
C MET A 188 11.96 9.83 -1.73
N VAL A 189 10.87 9.93 -1.00
CA VAL A 189 10.03 11.12 -0.89
C VAL A 189 9.89 11.47 0.58
N VAL A 190 10.33 12.65 0.97
CA VAL A 190 9.97 13.23 2.27
C VAL A 190 8.65 13.96 2.09
N PHE A 191 7.64 13.57 2.85
CA PHE A 191 6.33 14.20 2.79
C PHE A 191 5.99 14.89 4.10
N ALA A 192 5.23 15.99 4.02
CA ALA A 192 4.72 16.67 5.19
C ALA A 192 3.34 17.27 4.93
N MET A 193 2.47 17.21 5.95
CA MET A 193 1.19 17.89 5.96
C MET A 193 1.01 18.60 7.30
N GLY A 194 0.62 19.87 7.26
CA GLY A 194 0.39 20.68 8.46
C GLY A 194 0.63 22.17 8.25
N ASN A 195 0.58 22.93 9.35
CA ASN A 195 0.83 24.38 9.34
C ASN A 195 2.34 24.68 9.30
N ILE A 196 2.97 24.30 8.20
CA ILE A 196 4.42 24.39 7.98
C ILE A 196 4.67 25.27 6.76
N LYS A 197 5.66 26.16 6.85
CA LYS A 197 6.12 26.93 5.69
C LYS A 197 7.01 26.05 4.81
N PHE A 198 6.71 26.00 3.53
CA PHE A 198 7.42 25.13 2.60
C PHE A 198 8.94 25.40 2.56
N GLU A 199 9.35 26.65 2.47
CA GLU A 199 10.76 27.02 2.42
C GLU A 199 11.51 26.66 3.71
N TRP A 200 10.80 26.62 4.83
CA TRP A 200 11.35 26.13 6.10
C TRP A 200 11.52 24.61 6.06
N LEU A 201 10.53 23.88 5.55
CA LEU A 201 10.59 22.42 5.40
C LEU A 201 11.78 22.01 4.54
N VAL A 202 11.92 22.60 3.33
CA VAL A 202 13.06 22.36 2.42
C VAL A 202 14.39 22.54 3.14
N LYS A 203 14.58 23.64 3.84
CA LYS A 203 15.82 23.90 4.60
C LYS A 203 16.09 22.84 5.69
N LYS A 204 15.03 22.33 6.34
CA LYS A 204 15.17 21.30 7.38
C LYS A 204 15.48 19.94 6.77
N VAL A 205 14.83 19.58 5.67
CA VAL A 205 15.13 18.34 4.96
C VAL A 205 16.58 18.37 4.44
N GLU A 206 17.01 19.43 3.76
CA GLU A 206 18.40 19.57 3.31
C GLU A 206 19.42 19.51 4.46
N LYS A 207 19.07 20.05 5.63
CA LYS A 207 19.94 20.00 6.83
C LYS A 207 20.10 18.60 7.39
N TYR A 208 19.02 17.83 7.50
CA TYR A 208 19.03 16.56 8.22
C TYR A 208 19.24 15.35 7.30
N PHE A 209 18.72 15.38 6.07
CA PHE A 209 18.92 14.31 5.09
C PHE A 209 20.19 14.51 4.26
N THR A 210 21.29 14.79 4.94
CA THR A 210 22.60 14.96 4.29
C THR A 210 23.22 13.61 4.01
N ILE A 211 23.24 13.19 2.74
CA ILE A 211 23.90 11.97 2.28
C ILE A 211 25.25 12.39 1.68
N PRO A 212 26.38 11.82 2.10
CA PRO A 212 27.67 12.09 1.46
C PRO A 212 27.60 11.73 -0.02
N THR A 213 27.81 12.71 -0.89
CA THR A 213 27.87 12.47 -2.33
C THR A 213 29.09 11.60 -2.65
N LEU A 214 28.86 10.36 -3.07
CA LEU A 214 29.91 9.54 -3.68
C LEU A 214 30.24 10.13 -5.07
N GLY A 215 31.29 10.96 -5.14
CA GLY A 215 31.83 11.50 -6.39
C GLY A 215 31.30 12.88 -6.77
N GLY A 216 32.03 13.89 -6.40
CA GLY A 216 31.82 15.34 -6.62
C GLY A 216 31.25 15.74 -7.97
N ARG A 217 29.96 15.98 -7.98
CA ARG A 217 29.29 16.96 -8.83
C ARG A 217 28.16 17.59 -8.04
N ALA A 218 28.48 18.71 -7.40
CA ALA A 218 27.48 19.67 -6.98
C ALA A 218 26.79 20.22 -8.24
N VAL A 219 25.55 19.85 -8.46
CA VAL A 219 24.70 20.54 -9.45
C VAL A 219 24.05 21.70 -8.70
N GLY A 220 24.74 22.83 -8.71
CA GLY A 220 24.17 24.09 -8.25
C GLY A 220 23.19 24.62 -9.28
N GLY A 221 22.05 25.13 -8.82
CA GLY A 221 21.15 25.93 -9.61
C GLY A 221 19.70 25.61 -9.39
N GLY A 222 18.98 26.50 -8.66
CA GLY A 222 17.53 26.47 -8.53
C GLY A 222 16.84 26.52 -9.89
N GLY A 223 16.34 25.40 -10.33
CA GLY A 223 15.50 25.25 -11.49
C GLY A 223 14.54 24.09 -11.25
N SER A 224 13.29 24.27 -11.62
CA SER A 224 12.28 23.22 -11.67
C SER A 224 12.82 22.10 -12.58
N PHE A 225 13.51 21.12 -11.98
CA PHE A 225 13.91 19.93 -12.71
C PHE A 225 12.68 19.00 -12.81
N LEU A 226 12.13 18.93 -14.01
CA LEU A 226 11.35 17.76 -14.40
C LEU A 226 12.29 16.55 -14.26
N ILE A 227 12.04 15.71 -13.26
CA ILE A 227 12.75 14.46 -13.08
C ILE A 227 12.56 13.65 -14.37
N PRO A 228 13.62 13.25 -15.07
CA PRO A 228 13.45 12.40 -16.24
C PRO A 228 12.68 11.15 -15.83
N HIS A 229 11.69 10.72 -16.63
CA HIS A 229 10.96 9.47 -16.41
C HIS A 229 11.87 8.26 -16.19
N SER A 230 13.13 8.34 -16.59
CA SER A 230 14.17 7.32 -16.42
C SER A 230 14.68 7.14 -14.98
N SER A 231 14.33 8.01 -14.03
CA SER A 231 14.74 7.88 -12.62
C SER A 231 13.74 7.08 -11.76
N PHE A 232 12.58 6.68 -12.31
CA PHE A 232 11.67 5.81 -11.60
C PHE A 232 12.13 4.35 -11.69
N LEU A 233 12.07 3.63 -10.57
CA LEU A 233 12.39 2.22 -10.53
C LEU A 233 11.46 1.44 -11.48
N ILE A 234 12.05 0.82 -12.49
CA ILE A 234 11.33 -0.04 -13.43
C ILE A 234 11.49 -1.48 -12.94
N ARG A 235 10.43 -2.02 -12.35
CA ARG A 235 10.34 -3.43 -11.96
C ARG A 235 10.05 -4.30 -13.18
N GLN A 236 10.50 -5.55 -13.15
CA GLN A 236 10.15 -6.51 -14.21
C GLN A 236 8.64 -6.79 -14.14
N LYS A 237 8.00 -6.77 -15.32
CA LYS A 237 6.58 -7.13 -15.40
C LYS A 237 6.40 -8.60 -15.02
N PRO A 238 5.34 -8.90 -14.23
CA PRO A 238 5.01 -10.27 -13.89
C PRO A 238 4.84 -11.14 -15.14
N GLN A 239 5.28 -12.40 -15.03
CA GLN A 239 5.14 -13.38 -16.10
C GLN A 239 3.68 -13.62 -16.48
N ASN A 240 3.46 -14.36 -17.58
CA ASN A 240 2.11 -14.69 -18.02
C ASN A 240 1.30 -15.35 -16.90
N TYR A 241 0.05 -14.92 -16.78
CA TYR A 241 -0.89 -15.42 -15.81
C TYR A 241 -1.64 -16.64 -16.39
N THR A 242 -1.73 -17.69 -15.59
CA THR A 242 -2.60 -18.84 -15.85
C THR A 242 -3.53 -19.00 -14.64
N PRO A 243 -4.86 -18.98 -14.83
CA PRO A 243 -5.79 -19.17 -13.75
C PRO A 243 -5.59 -20.51 -13.05
N ALA A 244 -5.72 -20.51 -11.75
CA ALA A 244 -5.55 -21.71 -10.92
C ALA A 244 -6.67 -21.83 -9.88
N HIS A 245 -7.02 -23.07 -9.55
CA HIS A 245 -8.03 -23.38 -8.54
C HIS A 245 -7.40 -24.32 -7.52
N ARG A 246 -7.27 -23.83 -6.28
CA ARG A 246 -6.65 -24.59 -5.19
C ARG A 246 -7.62 -24.70 -4.02
N ILE A 247 -7.73 -25.91 -3.48
CA ILE A 247 -8.40 -26.18 -2.20
C ILE A 247 -7.31 -26.67 -1.26
N THR A 248 -7.14 -25.98 -0.16
CA THR A 248 -6.15 -26.31 0.87
C THR A 248 -6.92 -26.77 2.11
N PRO A 249 -6.77 -28.04 2.53
CA PRO A 249 -7.34 -28.50 3.78
C PRO A 249 -6.75 -27.72 4.96
N ARG A 250 -7.61 -27.13 5.77
CA ARG A 250 -7.24 -26.43 7.00
C ARG A 250 -8.32 -26.68 8.04
N ASP A 251 -7.91 -26.99 9.25
CA ASP A 251 -8.81 -27.14 10.40
C ASP A 251 -9.28 -25.74 10.85
N THR A 252 -10.37 -25.28 10.24
CA THR A 252 -10.96 -23.96 10.50
C THR A 252 -12.45 -24.09 10.69
N TYR A 253 -13.01 -23.33 11.66
CA TYR A 253 -14.45 -23.32 11.92
C TYR A 253 -15.29 -22.87 10.72
N GLN A 254 -14.74 -21.98 9.89
CA GLN A 254 -15.39 -21.51 8.67
C GLN A 254 -14.59 -21.95 7.44
N ALA A 255 -15.28 -22.18 6.34
CA ALA A 255 -14.64 -22.20 5.05
C ALA A 255 -14.33 -20.75 4.62
N HIS A 256 -13.11 -20.52 4.16
CA HIS A 256 -12.67 -19.24 3.59
C HIS A 256 -12.51 -19.39 2.09
N CYS A 257 -13.02 -18.47 1.33
CA CYS A 257 -12.94 -18.48 -0.13
C CYS A 257 -12.52 -17.13 -0.66
N ILE A 258 -11.50 -17.13 -1.50
CA ILE A 258 -11.08 -15.97 -2.28
C ILE A 258 -11.15 -16.30 -3.77
N ILE A 259 -11.74 -15.40 -4.55
CA ILE A 259 -11.92 -15.50 -6.00
C ILE A 259 -11.42 -14.20 -6.61
N GLY A 260 -10.58 -14.25 -7.61
CA GLY A 260 -10.10 -13.02 -8.22
C GLY A 260 -9.24 -13.22 -9.44
N ASN A 261 -8.64 -12.14 -9.87
CA ASN A 261 -7.85 -12.04 -11.10
C ASN A 261 -6.74 -11.02 -10.92
N ARG A 262 -5.73 -11.06 -11.79
CA ARG A 262 -4.86 -9.89 -11.99
C ARG A 262 -5.68 -8.72 -12.49
N CYS A 263 -5.28 -7.53 -12.08
CA CYS A 263 -6.00 -6.30 -12.33
C CYS A 263 -5.09 -5.21 -12.91
N LEU A 264 -5.64 -4.00 -13.00
CA LEU A 264 -5.01 -2.85 -13.61
C LEU A 264 -3.84 -2.31 -12.76
N PRO A 265 -2.75 -1.85 -13.38
CA PRO A 265 -1.69 -1.13 -12.69
C PRO A 265 -2.16 0.23 -12.19
N MET A 266 -1.42 0.80 -11.23
CA MET A 266 -1.73 2.14 -10.69
C MET A 266 -1.63 3.25 -11.73
N THR A 267 -0.90 3.03 -12.82
CA THR A 267 -0.75 3.96 -13.94
C THR A 267 -1.94 3.93 -14.92
N SER A 268 -2.86 2.97 -14.77
CA SER A 268 -4.00 2.82 -15.70
C SER A 268 -4.99 3.98 -15.58
N HIS A 269 -5.40 4.52 -16.72
CA HIS A 269 -6.46 5.52 -16.80
C HIS A 269 -7.84 4.97 -16.36
N GLU A 270 -8.05 3.64 -16.44
CA GLU A 270 -9.30 2.97 -16.03
C GLU A 270 -9.32 2.65 -14.51
N ARG A 271 -8.29 3.03 -13.74
CA ARG A 271 -8.21 2.74 -12.30
C ARG A 271 -9.44 3.22 -11.53
N LEU A 272 -9.93 4.42 -11.84
CA LEU A 272 -11.12 4.98 -11.18
C LEU A 272 -12.41 4.28 -11.64
N THR A 273 -12.44 3.78 -12.89
CA THR A 273 -13.54 2.92 -13.38
C THR A 273 -13.57 1.62 -12.58
N MET A 274 -12.40 1.01 -12.33
CA MET A 274 -12.29 -0.19 -11.51
C MET A 274 -12.70 0.06 -10.05
N LEU A 275 -12.31 1.19 -9.48
CA LEU A 275 -12.72 1.59 -8.14
C LEU A 275 -14.24 1.70 -8.01
N LEU A 276 -14.91 2.34 -8.99
CA LEU A 276 -16.36 2.44 -9.01
C LEU A 276 -17.03 1.07 -9.19
N LEU A 277 -16.51 0.23 -10.09
CA LEU A 277 -17.02 -1.11 -10.32
C LEU A 277 -16.89 -1.99 -9.08
N ASN A 278 -15.73 -1.96 -8.41
CA ASN A 278 -15.48 -2.67 -7.16
C ASN A 278 -16.40 -2.19 -6.03
N ASN A 279 -16.63 -0.89 -5.93
CA ASN A 279 -17.53 -0.32 -4.92
C ASN A 279 -18.99 -0.78 -5.11
N ILE A 280 -19.45 -0.88 -6.34
CA ILE A 280 -20.78 -1.42 -6.69
C ILE A 280 -20.90 -2.90 -6.30
N LEU A 281 -19.85 -3.66 -6.57
CA LEU A 281 -19.82 -5.10 -6.36
C LEU A 281 -19.79 -5.46 -4.88
N GLY A 282 -18.77 -5.02 -4.15
CA GLY A 282 -18.49 -5.45 -2.77
C GLY A 282 -17.78 -4.38 -1.94
N GLY A 283 -18.03 -3.09 -2.22
CA GLY A 283 -17.52 -1.99 -1.40
C GLY A 283 -18.07 -2.01 0.03
N PRO A 284 -17.63 -1.08 0.90
CA PRO A 284 -17.89 -1.10 2.34
C PRO A 284 -19.36 -0.93 2.73
N ASN A 285 -20.22 -0.59 1.78
CA ASN A 285 -21.65 -0.38 2.04
C ASN A 285 -22.41 -1.69 2.16
N MET A 286 -23.29 -1.80 3.15
CA MET A 286 -24.23 -2.91 3.28
C MET A 286 -25.15 -3.11 2.06
N SER A 287 -25.33 -2.06 1.26
CA SER A 287 -26.12 -2.09 0.01
C SER A 287 -25.33 -2.55 -1.21
N SER A 288 -24.06 -2.94 -1.08
CA SER A 288 -23.29 -3.49 -2.19
C SER A 288 -23.88 -4.82 -2.67
N ARG A 289 -23.67 -5.17 -3.94
CA ARG A 289 -24.32 -6.35 -4.55
C ARG A 289 -24.02 -7.64 -3.83
N LEU A 290 -22.77 -7.86 -3.43
CA LEU A 290 -22.36 -9.05 -2.71
C LEU A 290 -22.96 -9.11 -1.30
N ASN A 291 -22.93 -7.99 -0.55
CA ASN A 291 -23.57 -7.93 0.77
C ASN A 291 -25.05 -8.26 0.68
N LEU A 292 -25.79 -7.64 -0.26
CA LEU A 292 -27.20 -7.94 -0.45
C LEU A 292 -27.46 -9.40 -0.86
N ALA A 293 -26.61 -9.96 -1.73
CA ALA A 293 -26.84 -11.30 -2.26
C ALA A 293 -26.47 -12.40 -1.25
N LEU A 294 -25.37 -12.28 -0.51
CA LEU A 294 -24.88 -13.34 0.35
C LEU A 294 -25.28 -13.14 1.80
N ARG A 295 -25.19 -11.92 2.32
CA ARG A 295 -25.43 -11.61 3.72
C ARG A 295 -26.90 -11.28 3.98
N GLU A 296 -27.40 -10.21 3.42
CA GLU A 296 -28.71 -9.66 3.80
C GLU A 296 -29.88 -10.58 3.40
N ARG A 297 -29.86 -11.11 2.16
CA ARG A 297 -30.97 -11.93 1.65
C ARG A 297 -30.85 -13.41 1.98
N ASN A 298 -29.66 -13.91 2.18
CA ASN A 298 -29.43 -15.35 2.34
C ASN A 298 -28.75 -15.75 3.66
N GLY A 299 -28.15 -14.82 4.43
CA GLY A 299 -27.50 -15.10 5.71
C GLY A 299 -26.36 -16.11 5.63
N LEU A 300 -25.61 -16.16 4.51
CA LEU A 300 -24.62 -17.19 4.26
C LEU A 300 -23.26 -16.86 4.87
N CYS A 301 -22.91 -15.58 4.96
CA CYS A 301 -21.61 -15.13 5.45
C CYS A 301 -21.78 -13.85 6.29
N TYR A 302 -20.90 -13.69 7.26
CA TYR A 302 -20.81 -12.44 8.03
C TYR A 302 -19.90 -11.41 7.34
N THR A 303 -18.76 -11.87 6.87
CA THR A 303 -17.79 -11.07 6.13
C THR A 303 -17.84 -11.41 4.66
N ILE A 304 -18.01 -10.38 3.84
CA ILE A 304 -17.86 -10.45 2.39
C ILE A 304 -17.37 -9.10 1.89
N GLU A 305 -16.33 -9.10 1.11
CA GLU A 305 -15.72 -7.89 0.59
C GLU A 305 -15.12 -8.11 -0.81
N SER A 306 -14.95 -7.02 -1.53
CA SER A 306 -14.25 -7.01 -2.80
C SER A 306 -13.17 -5.94 -2.76
N ASN A 307 -11.93 -6.34 -3.04
CA ASN A 307 -10.74 -5.50 -2.89
C ASN A 307 -10.02 -5.32 -4.22
N VAL A 308 -9.35 -4.17 -4.36
CA VAL A 308 -8.45 -3.86 -5.49
C VAL A 308 -7.15 -3.34 -4.93
N THR A 309 -6.05 -4.00 -5.28
CA THR A 309 -4.70 -3.54 -5.02
C THR A 309 -4.04 -3.20 -6.35
N ASN A 310 -3.53 -1.97 -6.49
CA ASN A 310 -2.81 -1.54 -7.68
C ASN A 310 -1.32 -1.47 -7.36
N TYR A 311 -0.53 -2.23 -8.13
CA TYR A 311 0.92 -2.17 -8.17
C TYR A 311 1.39 -1.26 -9.32
N THR A 312 2.68 -1.00 -9.41
CA THR A 312 3.24 -0.09 -10.43
C THR A 312 2.95 -0.54 -11.86
N ASP A 313 2.94 -1.82 -12.15
CA ASP A 313 2.83 -2.43 -13.49
C ASP A 313 1.74 -3.49 -13.63
N THR A 314 1.06 -3.82 -12.54
CA THR A 314 -0.04 -4.79 -12.48
C THR A 314 -1.00 -4.44 -11.34
N GLY A 315 -1.90 -5.33 -11.01
CA GLY A 315 -2.79 -5.22 -9.84
C GLY A 315 -3.43 -6.55 -9.51
N VAL A 316 -4.15 -6.57 -8.40
CA VAL A 316 -4.99 -7.67 -7.94
C VAL A 316 -6.39 -7.16 -7.70
N TRP A 317 -7.37 -7.90 -8.16
CA TRP A 317 -8.75 -7.76 -7.73
C TRP A 317 -9.22 -9.09 -7.16
N ASN A 318 -9.93 -9.05 -6.03
CA ASN A 318 -10.49 -10.25 -5.43
C ASN A 318 -11.81 -10.00 -4.71
N ILE A 319 -12.56 -11.06 -4.52
CA ILE A 319 -13.68 -11.21 -3.57
C ILE A 319 -13.25 -12.20 -2.51
N TYR A 320 -13.39 -11.84 -1.26
CA TYR A 320 -13.21 -12.73 -0.12
C TYR A 320 -14.52 -12.89 0.64
N PHE A 321 -14.81 -14.11 1.12
CA PHE A 321 -15.86 -14.36 2.09
C PHE A 321 -15.53 -15.58 2.99
N GLY A 322 -16.00 -15.49 4.25
CA GLY A 322 -16.01 -16.60 5.20
C GLY A 322 -17.44 -17.09 5.43
N CYS A 323 -17.67 -18.40 5.41
CA CYS A 323 -18.99 -18.99 5.60
C CYS A 323 -18.94 -20.37 6.25
N ASP A 324 -20.09 -20.88 6.71
CA ASP A 324 -20.22 -22.29 7.09
C ASP A 324 -19.83 -23.18 5.87
N PRO A 325 -18.99 -24.22 6.04
CA PRO A 325 -18.59 -25.12 4.94
C PRO A 325 -19.76 -25.67 4.13
N ARG A 326 -20.90 -25.96 4.75
CA ARG A 326 -22.13 -26.40 4.08
C ARG A 326 -22.71 -25.37 3.12
N ASN A 327 -22.41 -24.11 3.32
CA ASN A 327 -22.90 -22.99 2.51
C ASN A 327 -21.93 -22.58 1.38
N LEU A 328 -20.71 -23.08 1.37
CA LEU A 328 -19.64 -22.67 0.47
C LEU A 328 -20.05 -22.70 -1.02
N ALA A 329 -20.61 -23.82 -1.47
CA ALA A 329 -21.03 -23.98 -2.86
C ALA A 329 -22.13 -22.99 -3.25
N LYS A 330 -23.10 -22.73 -2.35
CA LYS A 330 -24.17 -21.74 -2.57
C LYS A 330 -23.62 -20.32 -2.60
N ALA A 331 -22.74 -19.98 -1.66
CA ALA A 331 -22.10 -18.66 -1.58
C ALA A 331 -21.27 -18.37 -2.84
N LYS A 332 -20.39 -19.29 -3.24
CA LYS A 332 -19.58 -19.18 -4.47
C LYS A 332 -20.47 -18.98 -5.71
N ARG A 333 -21.53 -19.76 -5.85
CA ARG A 333 -22.47 -19.61 -6.98
C ARG A 333 -23.12 -18.24 -7.00
N LEU A 334 -23.54 -17.69 -5.87
CA LEU A 334 -24.13 -16.35 -5.79
C LEU A 334 -23.09 -15.26 -6.11
N CYS A 335 -21.84 -15.41 -5.68
CA CYS A 335 -20.75 -14.50 -6.09
C CYS A 335 -20.62 -14.49 -7.61
N MET A 336 -20.46 -15.67 -8.23
CA MET A 336 -20.32 -15.80 -9.69
C MET A 336 -21.52 -15.21 -10.43
N GLN A 337 -22.73 -15.38 -9.90
CA GLN A 337 -23.94 -14.78 -10.49
C GLN A 337 -23.88 -13.24 -10.47
N GLN A 338 -23.35 -12.60 -9.40
CA GLN A 338 -23.23 -11.15 -9.37
C GLN A 338 -22.17 -10.64 -10.37
N LEU A 339 -21.09 -11.38 -10.58
CA LEU A 339 -20.10 -11.09 -11.61
C LEU A 339 -20.72 -11.18 -13.02
N ASP A 340 -21.43 -12.28 -13.30
CA ASP A 340 -22.10 -12.49 -14.57
C ASP A 340 -23.10 -11.36 -14.89
N ILE A 341 -23.90 -10.94 -13.91
CA ILE A 341 -24.86 -9.83 -14.10
C ILE A 341 -24.13 -8.53 -14.48
N LEU A 342 -22.97 -8.24 -13.86
CA LEU A 342 -22.20 -7.04 -14.23
C LEU A 342 -21.56 -7.13 -15.62
N CYS A 343 -21.24 -8.33 -16.07
CA CYS A 343 -20.71 -8.58 -17.41
C CYS A 343 -21.78 -8.54 -18.50
N THR A 344 -22.99 -9.02 -18.21
CA THR A 344 -24.04 -9.24 -19.21
C THR A 344 -25.10 -8.15 -19.26
N THR A 345 -25.34 -7.46 -18.14
CA THR A 345 -26.42 -6.48 -18.00
C THR A 345 -25.85 -5.11 -17.63
N PRO A 346 -25.92 -4.11 -18.52
CA PRO A 346 -25.46 -2.76 -18.21
C PRO A 346 -26.30 -2.15 -17.07
N LEU A 347 -25.66 -1.32 -16.26
CA LEU A 347 -26.35 -0.54 -15.24
C LEU A 347 -27.34 0.42 -15.88
N ASN A 348 -28.53 0.56 -15.29
CA ASN A 348 -29.40 1.65 -15.67
C ASN A 348 -28.92 3.00 -15.10
N ASN A 349 -29.43 4.11 -15.62
CA ASN A 349 -29.00 5.45 -15.26
C ASN A 349 -29.14 5.74 -13.75
N ASN A 350 -30.20 5.25 -13.11
CA ASN A 350 -30.40 5.47 -11.67
C ASN A 350 -29.37 4.71 -10.83
N GLN A 351 -29.05 3.48 -11.22
CA GLN A 351 -28.02 2.66 -10.55
C GLN A 351 -26.64 3.33 -10.67
N LEU A 352 -26.28 3.77 -11.87
CA LEU A 352 -24.99 4.43 -12.11
C LEU A 352 -24.89 5.75 -11.34
N THR A 353 -25.92 6.60 -11.41
CA THR A 353 -25.96 7.88 -10.69
C THR A 353 -25.85 7.68 -9.18
N THR A 354 -26.52 6.66 -8.64
CA THR A 354 -26.45 6.32 -7.22
C THR A 354 -25.04 5.85 -6.83
N ALA A 355 -24.43 4.97 -7.63
CA ALA A 355 -23.08 4.46 -7.37
C ALA A 355 -22.02 5.58 -7.40
N LYS A 356 -22.08 6.49 -8.37
CA LYS A 356 -21.19 7.66 -8.46
C LYS A 356 -21.33 8.55 -7.22
N ARG A 357 -22.54 8.82 -6.79
CA ARG A 357 -22.83 9.63 -5.59
C ARG A 357 -22.31 8.95 -4.32
N GLN A 358 -22.49 7.64 -4.18
CA GLN A 358 -21.96 6.85 -3.05
C GLN A 358 -20.44 6.91 -3.00
N LEU A 359 -19.76 6.64 -4.12
CA LEU A 359 -18.29 6.68 -4.17
C LEU A 359 -17.75 8.08 -3.84
N ARG A 360 -18.39 9.13 -4.40
CA ARG A 360 -18.03 10.52 -4.10
C ARG A 360 -18.13 10.83 -2.60
N GLY A 361 -19.21 10.42 -1.96
CA GLY A 361 -19.40 10.59 -0.51
C GLY A 361 -18.34 9.85 0.30
N GLN A 362 -18.02 8.62 -0.05
CA GLN A 362 -16.99 7.82 0.60
C GLN A 362 -15.60 8.44 0.48
N VAL A 363 -15.22 8.93 -0.70
CA VAL A 363 -13.94 9.62 -0.91
C VAL A 363 -13.87 10.88 -0.05
N LEU A 364 -14.93 11.70 -0.01
CA LEU A 364 -14.97 12.92 0.81
C LEU A 364 -14.87 12.62 2.31
N ILE A 365 -15.51 11.55 2.78
CA ILE A 365 -15.42 11.10 4.18
C ILE A 365 -14.02 10.54 4.45
N GLY A 366 -13.49 9.70 3.58
CA GLY A 366 -12.16 9.10 3.71
C GLY A 366 -11.05 10.15 3.78
N ASN A 367 -11.14 11.22 2.99
CA ASN A 367 -10.17 12.34 2.98
C ASN A 367 -10.20 13.21 4.26
N GLN A 368 -11.14 12.95 5.20
CA GLN A 368 -11.07 13.55 6.54
C GLN A 368 -9.98 12.89 7.40
N ASN A 369 -9.60 11.65 7.11
CA ASN A 369 -8.41 11.05 7.69
C ASN A 369 -7.18 11.64 6.98
N LYS A 370 -6.55 12.61 7.64
CA LYS A 370 -5.44 13.39 7.08
C LYS A 370 -4.17 12.57 6.91
N GLU A 371 -3.96 11.60 7.77
CA GLU A 371 -2.85 10.65 7.66
C GLU A 371 -2.98 9.82 6.38
N ASN A 372 -4.11 9.17 6.17
CA ASN A 372 -4.36 8.39 4.96
C ASN A 372 -4.28 9.25 3.68
N LEU A 373 -4.72 10.51 3.76
CA LEU A 373 -4.65 11.44 2.65
C LEU A 373 -3.19 11.72 2.24
N ILE A 374 -2.33 12.09 3.20
CA ILE A 374 -0.94 12.41 2.89
C ILE A 374 -0.14 11.17 2.48
N LEU A 375 -0.41 10.01 3.09
CA LEU A 375 0.19 8.73 2.69
C LEU A 375 -0.20 8.35 1.25
N GLY A 376 -1.47 8.50 0.88
CA GLY A 376 -1.93 8.25 -0.48
C GLY A 376 -1.32 9.20 -1.52
N LEU A 377 -1.21 10.49 -1.20
CA LEU A 377 -0.56 11.48 -2.06
C LEU A 377 0.94 11.23 -2.19
N SER A 378 1.61 10.86 -1.10
CA SER A 378 3.04 10.52 -1.12
C SER A 378 3.31 9.26 -1.94
N LYS A 379 2.44 8.26 -1.89
CA LYS A 379 2.49 7.08 -2.78
C LYS A 379 2.40 7.48 -4.25
N ALA A 380 1.42 8.31 -4.60
CA ALA A 380 1.27 8.78 -5.96
C ALA A 380 2.52 9.56 -6.43
N HIS A 381 3.06 10.46 -5.58
CA HIS A 381 4.27 11.20 -5.88
C HIS A 381 5.52 10.31 -5.96
N LEU A 382 5.63 9.30 -5.09
CA LEU A 382 6.72 8.32 -5.06
C LEU A 382 6.83 7.58 -6.40
N HIS A 383 5.71 7.19 -6.97
CA HIS A 383 5.64 6.47 -8.24
C HIS A 383 5.47 7.37 -9.48
N GLY A 384 5.64 8.68 -9.31
CA GLY A 384 5.60 9.63 -10.44
C GLY A 384 4.23 9.80 -11.08
N LEU A 385 3.16 9.48 -10.34
CA LEU A 385 1.80 9.70 -10.82
C LEU A 385 1.45 11.20 -10.72
N GLU A 386 0.65 11.66 -11.65
CA GLU A 386 0.07 13.00 -11.58
C GLU A 386 -0.84 13.13 -10.34
N LEU A 387 -0.56 14.12 -9.50
CA LEU A 387 -1.39 14.41 -8.34
C LEU A 387 -2.63 15.18 -8.79
N LYS A 388 -3.77 14.52 -8.77
CA LYS A 388 -5.07 15.09 -9.16
C LYS A 388 -5.87 15.51 -7.93
N THR A 389 -6.62 16.57 -8.10
CA THR A 389 -7.60 17.04 -7.11
C THR A 389 -8.80 16.10 -7.04
N ASP A 390 -9.54 16.14 -5.93
CA ASP A 390 -10.84 15.44 -5.84
C ASP A 390 -11.78 15.84 -6.97
N ASN A 391 -11.80 17.13 -7.36
CA ASN A 391 -12.64 17.60 -8.44
C ASN A 391 -12.30 16.96 -9.78
N GLU A 392 -11.02 16.80 -10.12
CA GLU A 392 -10.59 16.11 -11.35
C GLU A 392 -10.97 14.63 -11.32
N HIS A 393 -10.80 13.96 -10.17
CA HIS A 393 -11.28 12.59 -9.99
C HIS A 393 -12.79 12.48 -10.15
N PHE A 394 -13.55 13.41 -9.57
CA PHE A 394 -15.01 13.42 -9.67
C PHE A 394 -15.50 13.73 -11.09
N GLN A 395 -14.85 14.65 -11.81
CA GLN A 395 -15.14 14.89 -13.22
C GLN A 395 -14.96 13.65 -14.07
N PHE A 396 -13.88 12.90 -13.85
CA PHE A 396 -13.66 11.63 -14.53
C PHE A 396 -14.75 10.60 -14.16
N ILE A 397 -15.08 10.42 -12.88
CA ILE A 397 -16.12 9.50 -12.43
C ILE A 397 -17.48 9.90 -13.02
N ASP A 398 -17.79 11.21 -13.08
CA ASP A 398 -19.04 11.72 -13.66
C ASP A 398 -19.14 11.45 -15.17
N SER A 399 -18.02 11.39 -15.89
CA SER A 399 -17.98 11.06 -17.32
C SER A 399 -18.24 9.59 -17.64
N LEU A 400 -18.07 8.67 -16.67
CA LEU A 400 -18.23 7.23 -16.89
C LEU A 400 -19.66 6.85 -17.31
N THR A 401 -19.75 5.94 -18.26
CA THR A 401 -21.01 5.39 -18.78
C THR A 401 -21.24 3.95 -18.31
N PRO A 402 -22.48 3.42 -18.41
CA PRO A 402 -22.73 1.99 -18.14
C PRO A 402 -21.87 1.06 -18.98
N THR A 403 -21.59 1.45 -20.24
CA THR A 403 -20.77 0.67 -21.17
C THR A 403 -19.31 0.59 -20.72
N ASP A 404 -18.74 1.66 -20.17
CA ASP A 404 -17.36 1.65 -19.65
C ASP A 404 -17.21 0.65 -18.52
N LEU A 405 -18.16 0.65 -17.57
CA LEU A 405 -18.18 -0.30 -16.46
C LEU A 405 -18.37 -1.75 -16.92
N GLN A 406 -19.30 -1.97 -17.86
CA GLN A 406 -19.56 -3.31 -18.39
C GLN A 406 -18.35 -3.86 -19.17
N SER A 407 -17.74 -3.04 -20.02
CA SER A 407 -16.54 -3.44 -20.77
C SER A 407 -15.38 -3.80 -19.87
N LEU A 408 -15.18 -3.05 -18.78
CA LEU A 408 -14.17 -3.38 -17.78
C LEU A 408 -14.54 -4.65 -17.01
N ALA A 409 -15.80 -4.81 -16.61
CA ALA A 409 -16.29 -6.02 -15.93
C ALA A 409 -16.04 -7.27 -16.78
N GLN A 410 -16.34 -7.23 -18.08
CA GLN A 410 -16.11 -8.34 -19.00
C GLN A 410 -14.65 -8.76 -19.11
N ARG A 411 -13.71 -7.83 -18.92
CA ARG A 411 -12.26 -8.14 -18.93
C ARG A 411 -11.78 -8.68 -17.59
N ILE A 412 -12.15 -8.03 -16.48
CA ILE A 412 -11.61 -8.38 -15.16
C ILE A 412 -12.34 -9.56 -14.54
N PHE A 413 -13.66 -9.69 -14.75
CA PHE A 413 -14.50 -10.73 -14.17
C PHE A 413 -14.72 -11.92 -15.12
N ASN A 414 -13.94 -12.00 -16.21
CA ASN A 414 -14.02 -13.12 -17.14
C ASN A 414 -13.82 -14.46 -16.40
N PRO A 415 -14.81 -15.37 -16.40
CA PRO A 415 -14.72 -16.64 -15.67
C PRO A 415 -13.50 -17.49 -16.05
N ASP A 416 -13.05 -17.42 -17.29
CA ASP A 416 -11.89 -18.17 -17.80
C ASP A 416 -10.55 -17.60 -17.29
N GLN A 417 -10.57 -16.44 -16.64
CA GLN A 417 -9.40 -15.78 -16.10
C GLN A 417 -9.40 -15.72 -14.56
N LEU A 418 -10.41 -16.26 -13.90
CA LEU A 418 -10.50 -16.23 -12.45
C LEU A 418 -9.70 -17.35 -11.80
N SER A 419 -8.90 -17.01 -10.82
CA SER A 419 -8.35 -17.96 -9.84
C SER A 419 -9.24 -18.07 -8.61
N THR A 420 -9.16 -19.21 -7.93
CA THR A 420 -9.88 -19.46 -6.67
C THR A 420 -8.98 -20.18 -5.69
N LEU A 421 -8.92 -19.69 -4.46
CA LEU A 421 -8.31 -20.40 -3.34
C LEU A 421 -9.38 -20.61 -2.26
N ILE A 422 -9.44 -21.81 -1.71
CA ILE A 422 -10.41 -22.19 -0.68
C ILE A 422 -9.69 -22.90 0.46
N TYR A 423 -9.97 -22.46 1.69
CA TYR A 423 -9.64 -23.20 2.90
C TYR A 423 -10.92 -23.86 3.41
N THR A 424 -10.87 -25.14 3.62
CA THR A 424 -11.96 -25.93 4.18
C THR A 424 -11.39 -27.26 4.71
N GLU A 425 -12.12 -27.93 5.59
CA GLU A 425 -11.82 -29.30 6.00
C GLU A 425 -11.81 -30.28 4.83
#